data_b7e82c5a284aae8c2a8b79d0ffa58c7d
#
_entry.id   b7e82c5a284aae8c2a8b79d0ffa58c7d
#
_cell.length_a   1.000
_cell.length_b   1.000
_cell.length_c   1.000
_cell.angle_alpha   90.00
_cell.angle_beta   90.00
_cell.angle_gamma   90.00
#
_symmetry.space_group_name_H-M   'P 1'
#
loop_
_entity.id
_entity.type
_entity.pdbx_description
1 polymer ?
#
loop_
_entity_poly.entity_id
_entity_poly.type
_entity_poly.pdbx_seq_one_letter_code
_entity_poly.pdbx_strand_id
1 'polypeptide(L)'
;MSNNIEKVAVLGAGTMGAQIAGHLANAGIPSCLFDISQELAEKGVGILTSLKPAPLYKPKNIELIEACNYDQHLEKIKEVDWILEAVAENLEIKHKVYTNIMDYLKDTAIVSSNTSGIPLADLTKVMSDEVKKRFLITHFFNPPRYMRLLELVKGPNTSDEIYNKMASFGENFLGKGIVHGKDTPNFVGNRIGVHGGNNAVRLAIEMGLTCEEVDKLTGTIVGRPKSGVFRTTDIVGLDVHASVSATSYNNLPDDEAR
;
A
#
# COMPACT_ATOMS: atom_id res chain seq x y z
N MET A 1 -12.61 9.72 -20.78
CA MET A 1 -12.75 8.28 -20.50
C MET A 1 -13.57 8.12 -19.23
N SER A 2 -14.67 7.37 -19.25
CA SER A 2 -15.49 7.17 -18.05
C SER A 2 -14.66 6.37 -17.04
N ASN A 3 -14.54 6.90 -15.83
CA ASN A 3 -13.97 6.15 -14.73
C ASN A 3 -14.98 5.06 -14.32
N ASN A 4 -14.62 3.80 -14.49
CA ASN A 4 -15.48 2.69 -14.08
C ASN A 4 -15.18 2.22 -12.64
N ILE A 5 -14.49 3.02 -11.83
CA ILE A 5 -14.29 2.76 -10.38
C ILE A 5 -14.96 3.89 -9.63
N GLU A 6 -16.18 3.65 -9.19
CA GLU A 6 -17.03 4.64 -8.53
C GLU A 6 -17.10 4.45 -7.02
N LYS A 7 -16.87 3.23 -6.53
CA LYS A 7 -16.88 2.87 -5.11
C LYS A 7 -15.83 1.83 -4.80
N VAL A 8 -15.17 1.96 -3.66
CA VAL A 8 -14.04 1.10 -3.26
C VAL A 8 -14.29 0.51 -1.87
N ALA A 9 -13.97 -0.76 -1.67
CA ALA A 9 -13.82 -1.33 -0.33
C ALA A 9 -12.33 -1.40 0.03
N VAL A 10 -11.97 -0.84 1.17
CA VAL A 10 -10.62 -0.95 1.74
C VAL A 10 -10.71 -1.89 2.94
N LEU A 11 -9.99 -3.00 2.87
CA LEU A 11 -10.00 -4.06 3.89
C LEU A 11 -8.81 -3.89 4.83
N GLY A 12 -9.06 -3.55 6.09
CA GLY A 12 -8.10 -3.18 7.10
C GLY A 12 -8.08 -1.68 7.35
N ALA A 13 -8.50 -1.26 8.55
CA ALA A 13 -8.58 0.14 8.97
C ALA A 13 -7.32 0.60 9.75
N GLY A 14 -6.20 -0.10 9.57
CA GLY A 14 -4.90 0.32 10.09
C GLY A 14 -4.36 1.57 9.40
N THR A 15 -3.13 1.95 9.73
CA THR A 15 -2.49 3.19 9.23
C THR A 15 -2.55 3.34 7.71
N MET A 16 -2.28 2.26 6.95
CA MET A 16 -2.30 2.34 5.49
C MET A 16 -3.71 2.37 4.95
N GLY A 17 -4.58 1.44 5.36
CA GLY A 17 -5.95 1.37 4.82
C GLY A 17 -6.76 2.63 5.09
N ALA A 18 -6.71 3.17 6.31
CA ALA A 18 -7.37 4.43 6.64
C ALA A 18 -6.87 5.59 5.75
N GLN A 19 -5.55 5.75 5.59
CA GLN A 19 -4.99 6.82 4.77
C GLN A 19 -5.23 6.62 3.26
N ILE A 20 -5.32 5.37 2.78
CA ILE A 20 -5.72 5.07 1.39
C ILE A 20 -7.19 5.47 1.18
N ALA A 21 -8.10 5.10 2.12
CA ALA A 21 -9.48 5.56 2.07
C ALA A 21 -9.58 7.10 2.09
N GLY A 22 -8.77 7.77 2.92
CA GLY A 22 -8.64 9.23 2.91
C GLY A 22 -8.17 9.80 1.57
N HIS A 23 -7.24 9.12 0.90
CA HIS A 23 -6.76 9.53 -0.42
C HIS A 23 -7.81 9.32 -1.52
N LEU A 24 -8.57 8.23 -1.47
CA LEU A 24 -9.75 8.01 -2.33
C LEU A 24 -10.80 9.10 -2.14
N ALA A 25 -11.11 9.44 -0.89
CA ALA A 25 -12.04 10.53 -0.56
C ALA A 25 -11.54 11.90 -1.08
N ASN A 26 -10.24 12.14 -1.10
CA ASN A 26 -9.66 13.34 -1.72
C ASN A 26 -9.86 13.40 -3.24
N ALA A 27 -9.96 12.26 -3.89
CA ALA A 27 -10.31 12.12 -5.31
C ALA A 27 -11.83 12.12 -5.57
N GLY A 28 -12.64 12.28 -4.51
CA GLY A 28 -14.11 12.28 -4.60
C GLY A 28 -14.72 10.87 -4.70
N ILE A 29 -13.97 9.83 -4.35
CA ILE A 29 -14.39 8.43 -4.49
C ILE A 29 -14.86 7.91 -3.13
N PRO A 30 -16.15 7.51 -3.00
CA PRO A 30 -16.67 6.89 -1.80
C PRO A 30 -15.99 5.55 -1.49
N SER A 31 -15.79 5.26 -0.21
CA SER A 31 -15.23 3.99 0.20
C SER A 31 -15.87 3.42 1.47
N CYS A 32 -15.94 2.09 1.53
CA CYS A 32 -16.23 1.33 2.73
C CYS A 32 -14.90 0.88 3.35
N LEU A 33 -14.59 1.37 4.54
CA LEU A 33 -13.38 1.01 5.28
C LEU A 33 -13.72 -0.11 6.26
N PHE A 34 -13.27 -1.33 5.99
CA PHE A 34 -13.56 -2.52 6.77
C PHE A 34 -12.49 -2.82 7.82
N ASP A 35 -12.94 -3.29 8.99
CA ASP A 35 -12.07 -3.97 9.96
C ASP A 35 -12.84 -5.10 10.65
N ILE A 36 -12.16 -5.84 11.54
CA ILE A 36 -12.75 -6.96 12.29
C ILE A 36 -13.85 -6.53 13.26
N SER A 37 -13.87 -5.27 13.68
CA SER A 37 -14.94 -4.70 14.51
C SER A 37 -15.32 -3.31 14.03
N GLN A 38 -16.53 -2.89 14.36
CA GLN A 38 -17.02 -1.55 14.06
C GLN A 38 -16.17 -0.47 14.72
N GLU A 39 -15.78 -0.70 15.97
CA GLU A 39 -14.92 0.21 16.75
C GLU A 39 -13.57 0.46 16.05
N LEU A 40 -12.92 -0.60 15.54
CA LEU A 40 -11.64 -0.46 14.84
C LEU A 40 -11.79 0.28 13.52
N ALA A 41 -12.86 0.02 12.77
CA ALA A 41 -13.15 0.73 11.54
C ALA A 41 -13.39 2.23 11.79
N GLU A 42 -14.21 2.57 12.80
CA GLU A 42 -14.47 3.96 13.22
C GLU A 42 -13.20 4.66 13.73
N LYS A 43 -12.38 3.96 14.50
CA LYS A 43 -11.07 4.46 14.92
C LYS A 43 -10.18 4.77 13.71
N GLY A 44 -10.16 3.88 12.70
CA GLY A 44 -9.43 4.09 11.46
C GLY A 44 -9.91 5.33 10.70
N VAL A 45 -11.21 5.57 10.62
CA VAL A 45 -11.75 6.82 10.06
C VAL A 45 -11.33 8.02 10.93
N GLY A 46 -11.44 7.89 12.25
CA GLY A 46 -11.16 8.97 13.21
C GLY A 46 -9.73 9.49 13.16
N ILE A 47 -8.73 8.62 12.96
CA ILE A 47 -7.32 9.04 12.90
C ILE A 47 -7.05 10.03 11.76
N LEU A 48 -7.84 10.03 10.69
CA LEU A 48 -7.66 10.94 9.54
C LEU A 48 -7.82 12.41 9.91
N THR A 49 -8.45 12.71 11.02
CA THR A 49 -8.62 14.09 11.51
C THR A 49 -7.45 14.59 12.35
N SER A 50 -6.63 13.69 12.90
CA SER A 50 -5.57 14.01 13.86
C SER A 50 -4.16 13.81 13.32
N LEU A 51 -3.98 13.00 12.27
CA LEU A 51 -2.67 12.71 11.69
C LEU A 51 -1.98 13.96 11.14
N LYS A 52 -0.66 14.00 11.30
CA LYS A 52 0.23 15.00 10.70
C LYS A 52 1.35 14.29 9.94
N PRO A 53 1.55 14.67 8.66
CA PRO A 53 0.81 15.64 7.87
C PRO A 53 -0.65 15.20 7.60
N ALA A 54 -1.58 16.16 7.44
CA ALA A 54 -3.00 15.90 7.29
C ALA A 54 -3.31 15.00 6.08
N PRO A 55 -4.03 13.87 6.23
CA PRO A 55 -4.35 12.97 5.11
C PRO A 55 -5.43 13.52 4.17
N LEU A 56 -6.35 14.34 4.69
CA LEU A 56 -7.46 14.90 3.92
C LEU A 56 -7.14 16.29 3.37
N TYR A 57 -7.56 16.59 2.13
CA TYR A 57 -7.49 17.93 1.56
C TYR A 57 -8.50 18.89 2.23
N LYS A 58 -9.70 18.38 2.48
CA LYS A 58 -10.78 19.09 3.17
C LYS A 58 -11.34 18.19 4.25
N PRO A 59 -11.59 18.69 5.46
CA PRO A 59 -12.15 17.87 6.54
C PRO A 59 -13.44 17.15 6.15
N LYS A 60 -14.31 17.77 5.37
CA LYS A 60 -15.57 17.19 4.91
C LYS A 60 -15.42 15.95 4.02
N ASN A 61 -14.24 15.71 3.43
CA ASN A 61 -14.01 14.53 2.60
C ASN A 61 -14.14 13.23 3.40
N ILE A 62 -14.05 13.30 4.74
CA ILE A 62 -14.27 12.16 5.63
C ILE A 62 -15.68 11.56 5.47
N GLU A 63 -16.67 12.35 5.06
CA GLU A 63 -18.05 11.90 4.84
C GLU A 63 -18.19 10.89 3.70
N LEU A 64 -17.17 10.78 2.85
CA LEU A 64 -17.07 9.78 1.79
C LEU A 64 -16.55 8.41 2.26
N ILE A 65 -16.19 8.29 3.55
CA ILE A 65 -15.64 7.06 4.12
C ILE A 65 -16.63 6.48 5.12
N GLU A 66 -17.18 5.32 4.80
CA GLU A 66 -18.07 4.60 5.69
C GLU A 66 -17.29 3.53 6.47
N ALA A 67 -17.36 3.57 7.81
CA ALA A 67 -16.79 2.54 8.66
C ALA A 67 -17.66 1.28 8.64
N CYS A 68 -17.05 0.14 8.33
CA CYS A 68 -17.72 -1.14 8.15
C CYS A 68 -17.01 -2.26 8.92
N ASN A 69 -17.75 -3.31 9.26
CA ASN A 69 -17.20 -4.55 9.82
C ASN A 69 -17.64 -5.76 9.00
N TYR A 70 -16.91 -6.86 9.14
CA TYR A 70 -17.23 -8.08 8.37
C TYR A 70 -18.51 -8.81 8.81
N ASP A 71 -18.97 -8.61 10.05
CA ASP A 71 -20.17 -9.32 10.56
C ASP A 71 -21.48 -8.75 10.00
N GLN A 72 -21.53 -7.44 9.78
CA GLN A 72 -22.77 -6.73 9.46
C GLN A 72 -22.81 -6.13 8.05
N HIS A 73 -21.65 -5.93 7.40
CA HIS A 73 -21.56 -5.08 6.23
C HIS A 73 -21.01 -5.78 4.97
N LEU A 74 -20.79 -7.12 4.98
CA LEU A 74 -20.24 -7.85 3.84
C LEU A 74 -21.05 -7.65 2.54
N GLU A 75 -22.37 -7.47 2.65
CA GLU A 75 -23.24 -7.21 1.49
C GLU A 75 -22.81 -5.95 0.69
N LYS A 76 -22.15 -4.98 1.34
CA LYS A 76 -21.64 -3.77 0.67
C LYS A 76 -20.51 -4.06 -0.31
N ILE A 77 -19.84 -5.19 -0.18
CA ILE A 77 -18.81 -5.65 -1.14
C ILE A 77 -19.42 -5.85 -2.54
N LYS A 78 -20.70 -6.23 -2.61
CA LYS A 78 -21.43 -6.40 -3.88
C LYS A 78 -21.60 -5.10 -4.67
N GLU A 79 -21.43 -3.95 -4.02
CA GLU A 79 -21.64 -2.64 -4.64
C GLU A 79 -20.34 -1.99 -5.16
N VAL A 80 -19.16 -2.50 -4.74
CA VAL A 80 -17.89 -1.85 -5.07
C VAL A 80 -17.29 -2.36 -6.38
N ASP A 81 -16.48 -1.51 -6.98
CA ASP A 81 -15.79 -1.81 -8.24
C ASP A 81 -14.33 -2.22 -8.02
N TRP A 82 -13.79 -1.86 -6.87
CA TRP A 82 -12.44 -2.20 -6.47
C TRP A 82 -12.38 -2.55 -4.98
N ILE A 83 -11.73 -3.68 -4.68
CA ILE A 83 -11.42 -4.11 -3.32
C ILE A 83 -9.91 -4.01 -3.14
N LEU A 84 -9.47 -3.21 -2.18
CA LEU A 84 -8.08 -3.04 -1.81
C LEU A 84 -7.83 -3.63 -0.41
N GLU A 85 -7.02 -4.67 -0.34
CA GLU A 85 -6.64 -5.27 0.94
C GLU A 85 -5.40 -4.56 1.51
N ALA A 86 -5.50 -4.13 2.77
CA ALA A 86 -4.47 -3.45 3.54
C ALA A 86 -4.44 -3.92 5.02
N VAL A 87 -4.72 -5.21 5.25
CA VAL A 87 -4.64 -5.83 6.59
C VAL A 87 -3.18 -6.11 6.97
N ALA A 88 -2.96 -6.67 8.16
CA ALA A 88 -1.63 -7.03 8.64
C ALA A 88 -0.84 -7.88 7.62
N GLU A 89 0.47 -7.67 7.54
CA GLU A 89 1.37 -8.35 6.60
C GLU A 89 1.62 -9.80 7.03
N ASN A 90 0.55 -10.58 7.00
CA ASN A 90 0.51 -12.00 7.36
C ASN A 90 -0.36 -12.76 6.36
N LEU A 91 0.21 -13.79 5.71
CA LEU A 91 -0.44 -14.54 4.65
C LEU A 91 -1.74 -15.22 5.10
N GLU A 92 -1.76 -15.80 6.31
CA GLU A 92 -2.94 -16.49 6.85
C GLU A 92 -4.09 -15.51 7.11
N ILE A 93 -3.77 -14.33 7.62
CA ILE A 93 -4.78 -13.26 7.84
C ILE A 93 -5.34 -12.81 6.50
N LYS A 94 -4.49 -12.57 5.50
CA LYS A 94 -4.92 -12.17 4.16
C LYS A 94 -5.79 -13.24 3.51
N HIS A 95 -5.42 -14.51 3.60
CA HIS A 95 -6.23 -15.63 3.09
C HIS A 95 -7.60 -15.70 3.76
N LYS A 96 -7.69 -15.53 5.08
CA LYS A 96 -8.98 -15.48 5.80
C LYS A 96 -9.86 -14.33 5.28
N VAL A 97 -9.29 -13.15 5.12
CA VAL A 97 -10.01 -11.99 4.60
C VAL A 97 -10.50 -12.24 3.18
N TYR A 98 -9.63 -12.75 2.30
CA TYR A 98 -10.05 -13.08 0.91
C TYR A 98 -11.16 -14.12 0.89
N THR A 99 -11.02 -15.21 1.63
CA THR A 99 -12.06 -16.25 1.70
C THR A 99 -13.40 -15.69 2.17
N ASN A 100 -13.37 -14.78 3.15
CA ASN A 100 -14.59 -14.20 3.72
C ASN A 100 -15.38 -13.31 2.74
N ILE A 101 -14.70 -12.71 1.78
CA ILE A 101 -15.34 -11.78 0.82
C ILE A 101 -15.68 -12.42 -0.52
N MET A 102 -15.21 -13.66 -0.81
CA MET A 102 -15.33 -14.27 -2.15
C MET A 102 -16.77 -14.33 -2.66
N ASP A 103 -17.73 -14.72 -1.81
CA ASP A 103 -19.13 -14.88 -2.18
C ASP A 103 -19.87 -13.55 -2.41
N TYR A 104 -19.21 -12.44 -2.07
CA TYR A 104 -19.74 -11.08 -2.19
C TYR A 104 -19.15 -10.31 -3.35
N LEU A 105 -18.16 -10.85 -4.07
CA LEU A 105 -17.50 -10.13 -5.15
C LEU A 105 -18.41 -9.99 -6.38
N LYS A 106 -18.47 -8.78 -6.94
CA LYS A 106 -18.97 -8.61 -8.33
C LYS A 106 -18.04 -9.33 -9.30
N ASP A 107 -18.61 -9.91 -10.37
CA ASP A 107 -17.82 -10.53 -11.45
C ASP A 107 -16.84 -9.56 -12.13
N THR A 108 -17.10 -8.26 -12.05
CA THR A 108 -16.28 -7.21 -12.65
C THR A 108 -15.35 -6.50 -11.66
N ALA A 109 -15.50 -6.76 -10.34
CA ALA A 109 -14.74 -6.05 -9.32
C ALA A 109 -13.26 -6.43 -9.38
N ILE A 110 -12.40 -5.43 -9.32
CA ILE A 110 -10.95 -5.59 -9.22
C ILE A 110 -10.60 -5.90 -7.77
N VAL A 111 -9.68 -6.82 -7.55
CA VAL A 111 -9.14 -7.11 -6.22
C VAL A 111 -7.65 -6.79 -6.21
N SER A 112 -7.18 -6.13 -5.18
CA SER A 112 -5.76 -5.87 -5.04
C SER A 112 -5.29 -5.97 -3.60
N SER A 113 -3.99 -6.18 -3.42
CA SER A 113 -3.32 -6.11 -2.12
C SER A 113 -2.34 -4.94 -2.06
N ASN A 114 -2.27 -4.31 -0.89
CA ASN A 114 -1.25 -3.32 -0.57
C ASN A 114 -0.01 -3.95 0.08
N THR A 115 0.18 -5.26 -0.05
CA THR A 115 1.36 -5.97 0.49
C THR A 115 2.65 -5.31 0.03
N SER A 116 3.67 -5.36 0.88
CA SER A 116 5.00 -4.82 0.56
C SER A 116 5.97 -5.88 0.02
N GLY A 117 5.63 -7.18 0.11
CA GLY A 117 6.58 -8.21 -0.27
C GLY A 117 6.08 -9.66 -0.25
N ILE A 118 4.81 -9.93 0.11
CA ILE A 118 4.26 -11.29 0.00
C ILE A 118 4.05 -11.59 -1.50
N PRO A 119 4.61 -12.71 -2.01
CA PRO A 119 4.46 -13.07 -3.42
C PRO A 119 3.00 -13.18 -3.85
N LEU A 120 2.68 -12.65 -5.02
CA LEU A 120 1.33 -12.67 -5.58
C LEU A 120 0.80 -14.10 -5.75
N ALA A 121 1.68 -15.03 -6.11
CA ALA A 121 1.34 -16.45 -6.21
C ALA A 121 0.84 -17.03 -4.87
N ASP A 122 1.42 -16.59 -3.74
CA ASP A 122 0.97 -17.02 -2.42
C ASP A 122 -0.36 -16.39 -2.03
N LEU A 123 -0.53 -15.09 -2.27
CA LEU A 123 -1.78 -14.39 -1.99
C LEU A 123 -2.98 -15.00 -2.72
N THR A 124 -2.79 -15.45 -3.95
CA THR A 124 -3.88 -15.91 -4.81
C THR A 124 -4.22 -17.39 -4.66
N LYS A 125 -3.57 -18.14 -3.76
CA LYS A 125 -3.83 -19.58 -3.55
C LYS A 125 -5.29 -19.93 -3.20
N VAL A 126 -5.96 -19.01 -2.51
CA VAL A 126 -7.36 -19.18 -2.07
C VAL A 126 -8.38 -18.62 -3.04
N MET A 127 -7.96 -18.11 -4.20
CA MET A 127 -8.82 -17.46 -5.18
C MET A 127 -9.10 -18.37 -6.36
N SER A 128 -10.31 -18.23 -6.94
CA SER A 128 -10.66 -18.87 -8.21
C SER A 128 -9.84 -18.26 -9.36
N ASP A 129 -9.74 -18.98 -10.48
CA ASP A 129 -8.98 -18.50 -11.64
C ASP A 129 -9.62 -17.23 -12.25
N GLU A 130 -10.93 -17.06 -12.13
CA GLU A 130 -11.61 -15.84 -12.57
C GLU A 130 -11.26 -14.63 -11.70
N VAL A 131 -11.10 -14.81 -10.39
CA VAL A 131 -10.63 -13.72 -9.51
C VAL A 131 -9.17 -13.42 -9.75
N LYS A 132 -8.31 -14.42 -10.00
CA LYS A 132 -6.89 -14.21 -10.32
C LYS A 132 -6.67 -13.34 -11.57
N LYS A 133 -7.56 -13.41 -12.56
CA LYS A 133 -7.48 -12.56 -13.77
C LYS A 133 -7.65 -11.07 -13.47
N ARG A 134 -8.29 -10.74 -12.37
CA ARG A 134 -8.56 -9.36 -11.93
C ARG A 134 -7.92 -9.02 -10.58
N PHE A 135 -6.91 -9.80 -10.19
CA PHE A 135 -6.10 -9.56 -9.01
C PHE A 135 -4.73 -8.99 -9.39
N LEU A 136 -4.27 -7.97 -8.66
CA LEU A 136 -2.93 -7.37 -8.80
C LEU A 136 -2.48 -6.80 -7.45
N ILE A 137 -1.22 -6.38 -7.36
CA ILE A 137 -0.74 -5.59 -6.23
C ILE A 137 -0.84 -4.10 -6.59
N THR A 138 -1.34 -3.32 -5.65
CA THR A 138 -1.37 -1.85 -5.67
C THR A 138 -0.67 -1.35 -4.42
N HIS A 139 0.66 -1.23 -4.48
CA HIS A 139 1.48 -0.89 -3.31
C HIS A 139 1.62 0.63 -3.17
N PHE A 140 0.88 1.19 -2.22
CA PHE A 140 0.95 2.59 -1.81
C PHE A 140 2.06 2.80 -0.78
N PHE A 141 2.67 3.98 -0.83
CA PHE A 141 3.68 4.40 0.15
C PHE A 141 3.09 5.38 1.17
N ASN A 142 3.55 5.28 2.40
CA ASN A 142 3.11 6.12 3.52
C ASN A 142 3.82 7.49 3.50
N PRO A 143 3.11 8.62 3.61
CA PRO A 143 1.66 8.79 3.60
C PRO A 143 1.08 8.83 2.17
N PRO A 144 0.00 8.06 1.86
CA PRO A 144 -0.54 7.96 0.50
C PRO A 144 -0.87 9.30 -0.18
N ARG A 145 -1.33 10.30 0.56
CA ARG A 145 -1.60 11.65 0.02
C ARG A 145 -0.37 12.33 -0.56
N TYR A 146 0.80 12.14 0.07
CA TYR A 146 2.03 12.89 -0.22
C TYR A 146 2.97 12.12 -1.12
N MET A 147 2.97 10.80 -0.99
CA MET A 147 3.81 9.92 -1.80
C MET A 147 3.15 9.69 -3.16
N ARG A 148 3.77 10.22 -4.20
CA ARG A 148 3.26 10.06 -5.57
C ARG A 148 3.43 8.66 -6.11
N LEU A 149 4.41 7.91 -5.61
CA LEU A 149 4.70 6.55 -6.06
C LEU A 149 3.55 5.61 -5.76
N LEU A 150 3.13 4.87 -6.77
CA LEU A 150 2.25 3.72 -6.68
C LEU A 150 2.84 2.60 -7.54
N GLU A 151 3.24 1.50 -6.91
CA GLU A 151 3.71 0.34 -7.63
C GLU A 151 2.54 -0.55 -8.00
N LEU A 152 2.50 -0.94 -9.26
CA LEU A 152 1.57 -1.94 -9.75
C LEU A 152 2.34 -3.20 -10.14
N VAL A 153 1.96 -4.33 -9.55
CA VAL A 153 2.56 -5.63 -9.86
C VAL A 153 1.47 -6.57 -10.32
N LYS A 154 1.63 -7.14 -11.50
CA LYS A 154 0.73 -8.16 -12.03
C LYS A 154 1.31 -9.55 -11.86
N GLY A 155 0.43 -10.50 -11.58
CA GLY A 155 0.76 -11.91 -11.62
C GLY A 155 0.63 -12.51 -13.01
N PRO A 156 0.97 -13.79 -13.17
CA PRO A 156 0.89 -14.47 -14.45
C PRO A 156 -0.54 -14.56 -15.01
N ASN A 157 -1.54 -14.50 -14.14
CA ASN A 157 -2.94 -14.63 -14.52
C ASN A 157 -3.65 -13.26 -14.63
N THR A 158 -3.07 -12.18 -14.15
CA THR A 158 -3.67 -10.84 -14.21
C THR A 158 -3.86 -10.39 -15.65
N SER A 159 -5.07 -10.03 -16.06
CA SER A 159 -5.33 -9.56 -17.41
C SER A 159 -4.72 -8.18 -17.66
N ASP A 160 -4.24 -7.96 -18.88
CA ASP A 160 -3.67 -6.67 -19.26
C ASP A 160 -4.71 -5.55 -19.25
N GLU A 161 -5.98 -5.87 -19.53
CA GLU A 161 -7.10 -4.93 -19.44
C GLU A 161 -7.25 -4.37 -18.02
N ILE A 162 -7.32 -5.24 -17.02
CA ILE A 162 -7.45 -4.86 -15.61
C ILE A 162 -6.22 -4.08 -15.14
N TYR A 163 -5.03 -4.55 -15.52
CA TYR A 163 -3.78 -3.88 -15.17
C TYR A 163 -3.71 -2.45 -15.74
N ASN A 164 -4.01 -2.28 -17.03
CA ASN A 164 -4.00 -0.98 -17.68
C ASN A 164 -5.10 -0.06 -17.15
N LYS A 165 -6.28 -0.61 -16.81
CA LYS A 165 -7.35 0.13 -16.15
C LYS A 165 -6.90 0.70 -14.81
N MET A 166 -6.23 -0.10 -13.97
CA MET A 166 -5.71 0.35 -12.69
C MET A 166 -4.56 1.35 -12.83
N ALA A 167 -3.67 1.19 -13.81
CA ALA A 167 -2.63 2.16 -14.10
C ALA A 167 -3.23 3.51 -14.48
N SER A 168 -4.16 3.52 -15.45
CA SER A 168 -4.87 4.74 -15.87
C SER A 168 -5.65 5.40 -14.74
N PHE A 169 -6.30 4.59 -13.88
CA PHE A 169 -7.02 5.11 -12.71
C PHE A 169 -6.05 5.76 -11.71
N GLY A 170 -4.94 5.09 -11.39
CA GLY A 170 -3.91 5.61 -10.50
C GLY A 170 -3.33 6.96 -10.99
N GLU A 171 -3.03 7.07 -12.27
CA GLU A 171 -2.49 8.29 -12.87
C GLU A 171 -3.51 9.43 -12.94
N ASN A 172 -4.67 9.17 -13.51
CA ASN A 172 -5.61 10.22 -13.89
C ASN A 172 -6.55 10.65 -12.77
N PHE A 173 -6.87 9.75 -11.82
CA PHE A 173 -7.80 10.02 -10.72
C PHE A 173 -7.13 10.16 -9.37
N LEU A 174 -6.10 9.35 -9.10
CA LEU A 174 -5.38 9.41 -7.83
C LEU A 174 -4.12 10.29 -7.90
N GLY A 175 -3.73 10.78 -9.08
CA GLY A 175 -2.57 11.65 -9.27
C GLY A 175 -1.24 10.96 -8.94
N LYS A 176 -1.18 9.62 -9.11
CA LYS A 176 0.00 8.82 -8.83
C LYS A 176 0.97 8.77 -10.01
N GLY A 177 2.25 8.61 -9.69
CA GLY A 177 3.26 8.15 -10.65
C GLY A 177 3.31 6.63 -10.58
N ILE A 178 2.90 5.97 -11.66
CA ILE A 178 2.86 4.51 -11.70
C ILE A 178 4.23 3.94 -11.99
N VAL A 179 4.64 2.97 -11.19
CA VAL A 179 5.81 2.13 -11.44
C VAL A 179 5.36 0.70 -11.68
N HIS A 180 5.74 0.17 -12.81
CA HIS A 180 5.42 -1.20 -13.23
C HIS A 180 6.44 -2.16 -12.60
N GLY A 181 6.07 -2.76 -11.47
CA GLY A 181 6.89 -3.71 -10.74
C GLY A 181 6.76 -5.14 -11.25
N LYS A 182 7.78 -5.96 -10.96
CA LYS A 182 7.72 -7.42 -11.07
C LYS A 182 7.37 -7.99 -9.69
N ASP A 183 6.79 -9.20 -9.68
CA ASP A 183 6.53 -9.96 -8.44
C ASP A 183 7.85 -10.51 -7.89
N THR A 184 8.65 -9.62 -7.32
CA THR A 184 9.95 -9.90 -6.71
C THR A 184 9.98 -9.30 -5.31
N PRO A 185 10.79 -9.84 -4.38
CA PRO A 185 10.86 -9.36 -3.00
C PRO A 185 11.08 -7.84 -2.93
N ASN A 186 10.24 -7.17 -2.13
CA ASN A 186 10.27 -5.71 -1.92
C ASN A 186 10.03 -4.85 -3.18
N PHE A 187 9.58 -5.43 -4.28
CA PHE A 187 9.30 -4.79 -5.57
C PHE A 187 10.44 -3.85 -6.04
N VAL A 188 10.14 -2.57 -6.31
CA VAL A 188 11.11 -1.58 -6.81
C VAL A 188 11.49 -0.58 -5.73
N GLY A 189 10.51 0.11 -5.12
CA GLY A 189 10.75 1.23 -4.22
C GLY A 189 11.42 0.82 -2.93
N ASN A 190 10.92 -0.22 -2.28
CA ASN A 190 11.51 -0.74 -1.06
C ASN A 190 12.90 -1.32 -1.31
N ARG A 191 13.08 -2.06 -2.41
CA ARG A 191 14.39 -2.65 -2.76
C ARG A 191 15.45 -1.58 -2.97
N ILE A 192 15.16 -0.53 -3.74
CA ILE A 192 16.07 0.60 -3.97
C ILE A 192 16.29 1.39 -2.67
N GLY A 193 15.22 1.63 -1.91
CA GLY A 193 15.27 2.41 -0.67
C GLY A 193 16.13 1.74 0.40
N VAL A 194 15.93 0.43 0.61
CA VAL A 194 16.72 -0.34 1.59
C VAL A 194 18.18 -0.46 1.16
N HIS A 195 18.44 -0.75 -0.12
CA HIS A 195 19.82 -0.76 -0.63
C HIS A 195 20.52 0.57 -0.38
N GLY A 196 19.89 1.69 -0.75
CA GLY A 196 20.48 3.01 -0.53
C GLY A 196 20.66 3.37 0.95
N GLY A 197 19.71 2.99 1.81
CA GLY A 197 19.78 3.20 3.26
C GLY A 197 20.91 2.39 3.90
N ASN A 198 20.96 1.09 3.62
CA ASN A 198 21.99 0.19 4.17
C ASN A 198 23.40 0.59 3.71
N ASN A 199 23.57 0.99 2.45
CA ASN A 199 24.85 1.53 1.96
C ASN A 199 25.27 2.79 2.69
N ALA A 200 24.34 3.72 2.95
CA ALA A 200 24.64 4.94 3.69
C ALA A 200 25.07 4.62 5.13
N VAL A 201 24.42 3.67 5.79
CA VAL A 201 24.80 3.21 7.15
C VAL A 201 26.20 2.56 7.13
N ARG A 202 26.46 1.67 6.17
CA ARG A 202 27.78 1.03 6.03
C ARG A 202 28.89 2.07 5.83
N LEU A 203 28.72 2.99 4.91
CA LEU A 203 29.69 4.06 4.64
C LEU A 203 29.86 5.00 5.84
N ALA A 204 28.80 5.31 6.57
CA ALA A 204 28.88 6.11 7.80
C ALA A 204 29.80 5.47 8.83
N ILE A 205 29.67 4.16 9.04
CA ILE A 205 30.54 3.39 9.96
C ILE A 205 31.98 3.39 9.47
N GLU A 206 32.21 3.09 8.19
CA GLU A 206 33.57 3.05 7.59
C GLU A 206 34.27 4.39 7.66
N MET A 207 33.55 5.51 7.50
CA MET A 207 34.09 6.87 7.50
C MET A 207 34.10 7.54 8.88
N GLY A 208 33.53 6.89 9.90
CA GLY A 208 33.42 7.44 11.25
C GLY A 208 32.50 8.66 11.36
N LEU A 209 31.46 8.75 10.51
CA LEU A 209 30.52 9.85 10.50
C LEU A 209 29.40 9.66 11.52
N THR A 210 28.91 10.74 12.10
CA THR A 210 27.72 10.74 12.97
C THR A 210 26.43 10.67 12.15
N CYS A 211 25.32 10.28 12.80
CA CYS A 211 23.99 10.24 12.15
C CYS A 211 23.61 11.63 11.60
N GLU A 212 23.91 12.70 12.34
CA GLU A 212 23.59 14.08 11.96
C GLU A 212 24.38 14.54 10.72
N GLU A 213 25.67 14.15 10.62
CA GLU A 213 26.48 14.43 9.45
C GLU A 213 25.96 13.71 8.22
N VAL A 214 25.61 12.42 8.36
CA VAL A 214 25.03 11.64 7.26
C VAL A 214 23.69 12.20 6.82
N ASP A 215 22.79 12.55 7.74
CA ASP A 215 21.49 13.15 7.39
C ASP A 215 21.66 14.48 6.67
N LYS A 216 22.66 15.29 7.06
CA LYS A 216 22.98 16.54 6.37
C LYS A 216 23.49 16.28 4.95
N LEU A 217 24.35 15.30 4.76
CA LEU A 217 24.93 14.93 3.46
C LEU A 217 23.89 14.27 2.53
N THR A 218 23.01 13.45 3.08
CA THR A 218 22.03 12.65 2.31
C THR A 218 20.64 13.32 2.21
N GLY A 219 20.51 14.55 2.67
CA GLY A 219 19.29 15.34 2.66
C GLY A 219 19.14 16.23 1.42
N THR A 220 18.83 17.49 1.67
CA THR A 220 18.52 18.49 0.61
C THR A 220 19.68 18.75 -0.35
N ILE A 221 20.92 18.54 0.08
CA ILE A 221 22.12 18.73 -0.76
C ILE A 221 22.09 17.81 -1.99
N VAL A 222 21.55 16.60 -1.84
CA VAL A 222 21.43 15.62 -2.93
C VAL A 222 19.99 15.50 -3.46
N GLY A 223 19.15 16.49 -3.21
CA GLY A 223 17.79 16.55 -3.70
C GLY A 223 16.80 15.61 -2.96
N ARG A 224 17.18 15.08 -1.81
CA ARG A 224 16.33 14.25 -0.96
C ARG A 224 15.57 15.09 0.09
N PRO A 225 14.56 14.52 0.77
CA PRO A 225 13.91 15.17 1.91
C PRO A 225 14.90 15.59 2.99
N LYS A 226 14.59 16.68 3.72
CA LYS A 226 15.42 17.22 4.80
C LYS A 226 15.79 16.20 5.90
N SER A 227 14.99 15.14 6.05
CA SER A 227 15.24 14.06 7.02
C SER A 227 16.52 13.26 6.76
N GLY A 228 17.05 13.26 5.52
CA GLY A 228 18.20 12.42 5.20
C GLY A 228 17.89 10.92 5.31
N VAL A 229 18.87 10.11 5.69
CA VAL A 229 18.73 8.64 5.80
C VAL A 229 18.28 8.21 7.19
N PHE A 230 19.01 8.58 8.24
CA PHE A 230 18.74 8.08 9.60
C PHE A 230 17.38 8.55 10.15
N ARG A 231 17.11 9.84 10.06
CA ARG A 231 15.82 10.38 10.50
C ARG A 231 14.64 9.88 9.65
N THR A 232 14.87 9.60 8.36
CA THR A 232 13.82 8.95 7.53
C THR A 232 13.55 7.55 8.05
N THR A 233 14.59 6.79 8.40
CA THR A 233 14.44 5.45 8.99
C THR A 233 13.70 5.48 10.33
N ASP A 234 13.96 6.47 11.18
CA ASP A 234 13.19 6.69 12.42
C ASP A 234 11.71 6.98 12.15
N ILE A 235 11.42 7.82 11.15
CA ILE A 235 10.03 8.16 10.77
C ILE A 235 9.28 6.95 10.22
N VAL A 236 9.95 6.12 9.45
CA VAL A 236 9.39 4.86 8.89
C VAL A 236 9.17 3.82 9.98
N GLY A 237 10.06 3.77 10.96
CA GLY A 237 10.15 2.78 12.02
C GLY A 237 11.30 1.81 11.80
N LEU A 238 12.13 1.64 12.82
CA LEU A 238 13.29 0.73 12.77
C LEU A 238 12.87 -0.73 12.59
N ASP A 239 11.74 -1.11 13.14
CA ASP A 239 11.14 -2.44 12.99
C ASP A 239 10.70 -2.71 11.54
N VAL A 240 10.09 -1.72 10.89
CA VAL A 240 9.72 -1.80 9.47
C VAL A 240 10.98 -1.89 8.60
N HIS A 241 11.97 -1.03 8.85
CA HIS A 241 13.23 -1.04 8.11
C HIS A 241 13.96 -2.39 8.24
N ALA A 242 14.05 -2.91 9.46
CA ALA A 242 14.66 -4.22 9.73
C ALA A 242 13.91 -5.36 9.02
N SER A 243 12.57 -5.35 9.03
CA SER A 243 11.76 -6.36 8.36
C SER A 243 11.95 -6.35 6.84
N VAL A 244 11.94 -5.16 6.22
CA VAL A 244 12.16 -5.01 4.77
C VAL A 244 13.58 -5.41 4.38
N SER A 245 14.59 -5.03 5.20
CA SER A 245 15.98 -5.43 5.00
C SER A 245 16.16 -6.95 5.10
N ALA A 246 15.56 -7.58 6.11
CA ALA A 246 15.60 -9.03 6.27
C ALA A 246 14.93 -9.76 5.10
N THR A 247 13.83 -9.24 4.58
CA THR A 247 13.17 -9.78 3.39
C THR A 247 14.10 -9.75 2.17
N SER A 248 14.79 -8.62 1.93
CA SER A 248 15.78 -8.53 0.86
C SER A 248 16.93 -9.51 1.08
N TYR A 249 17.51 -9.51 2.28
CA TYR A 249 18.66 -10.36 2.61
C TYR A 249 18.36 -11.85 2.42
N ASN A 250 17.21 -12.33 2.88
CA ASN A 250 16.86 -13.74 2.85
C ASN A 250 16.42 -14.22 1.46
N ASN A 251 15.81 -13.37 0.65
CA ASN A 251 15.16 -13.78 -0.59
C ASN A 251 15.91 -13.32 -1.86
N LEU A 252 16.99 -12.55 -1.74
CA LEU A 252 17.78 -12.04 -2.86
C LEU A 252 19.27 -12.40 -2.67
N PRO A 253 19.63 -13.70 -2.67
CA PRO A 253 20.99 -14.15 -2.40
C PRO A 253 22.02 -13.66 -3.43
N ASP A 254 21.57 -13.37 -4.65
CA ASP A 254 22.41 -12.95 -5.78
C ASP A 254 22.56 -11.41 -5.89
N ASP A 255 21.94 -10.64 -5.00
CA ASP A 255 22.12 -9.19 -4.99
C ASP A 255 23.51 -8.82 -4.48
N GLU A 256 24.23 -7.94 -5.22
CA GLU A 256 25.65 -7.60 -4.99
C GLU A 256 25.95 -6.94 -3.64
N ALA A 257 24.97 -6.30 -3.02
CA ALA A 257 25.15 -5.56 -1.77
C ALA A 257 23.96 -5.81 -0.83
N ARG A 258 23.83 -7.03 -0.40
CA ARG A 258 22.84 -7.45 0.58
C ARG A 258 23.36 -7.39 2.03
#